data_e6da6787c80cbc5b37aca9c38bcc2cec
#
_entry.id   e6da6787c80cbc5b37aca9c38bcc2cec
#
_cell.length_a   1.000
_cell.length_b   1.000
_cell.length_c   1.000
_cell.angle_alpha   90.00
_cell.angle_beta   90.00
_cell.angle_gamma   90.00
#
_symmetry.space_group_name_H-M   'P 1'
#
loop_
_entity.id
_entity.type
_entity.pdbx_description
1 polymer ?
#
loop_
_entity_poly.entity_id
_entity_poly.type
_entity_poly.pdbx_seq_one_letter_code
_entity_poly.pdbx_strand_id
1 'polypeptide(L)'
;EAIKSGRSIDRILVTKEHDGSLGEIIGLARDENLVIREVDRSKLDEICMPFGHNGKPGNHQGIVAEIPGVEYAELEDILDYARVRDEKPFVILLDGVEDPHNLGSIIRSAECAGAHGVVITKRRSAPVTATVVKTSAGAAEHMRIARVVNLVSAIETLKKEGLWIAGADMAGNSMYEADMKGGFALVIGSEGSGLSKLVKEKCDFTTAIPMNGDIDSLNASVAAGVLAFEIVRQRMAK
;
A
#
# COMPACT_ATOMS: atom_id res chain seq x y z
N GLU A 1 16.26 15.52 14.73
CA GLU A 1 15.16 15.76 15.69
C GLU A 1 13.99 14.78 15.46
N ALA A 2 13.42 14.64 14.24
CA ALA A 2 12.27 13.74 13.98
C ALA A 2 12.54 12.29 14.42
N ILE A 3 13.70 11.73 14.11
CA ILE A 3 14.10 10.39 14.56
C ILE A 3 14.17 10.33 16.09
N LYS A 4 14.81 11.29 16.72
CA LYS A 4 14.99 11.35 18.19
C LYS A 4 13.67 11.55 18.93
N SER A 5 12.69 12.20 18.33
CA SER A 5 11.36 12.42 18.93
C SER A 5 10.40 11.23 18.79
N GLY A 6 10.85 10.12 18.18
CA GLY A 6 10.01 8.95 17.92
C GLY A 6 8.90 9.18 16.90
N ARG A 7 9.01 10.24 16.09
CA ARG A 7 8.02 10.54 15.06
C ARG A 7 8.06 9.47 13.97
N SER A 8 6.90 9.00 13.54
CA SER A 8 6.81 8.05 12.45
C SER A 8 7.43 8.65 11.17
N ILE A 9 8.35 7.92 10.54
CA ILE A 9 9.02 8.31 9.29
C ILE A 9 8.83 7.18 8.30
N ASP A 10 8.27 7.49 7.13
CA ASP A 10 8.07 6.52 6.07
C ASP A 10 9.36 6.13 5.40
N ARG A 11 10.14 7.12 5.01
CA ARG A 11 11.48 6.94 4.43
C ARG A 11 12.29 8.22 4.52
N ILE A 12 13.58 8.04 4.34
CA ILE A 12 14.55 9.13 4.26
C ILE A 12 15.15 9.11 2.85
N LEU A 13 15.07 10.24 2.17
CA LEU A 13 15.73 10.48 0.89
C LEU A 13 17.03 11.25 1.14
N VAL A 14 18.15 10.77 0.61
CA VAL A 14 19.46 11.39 0.76
C VAL A 14 20.15 11.52 -0.59
N THR A 15 21.02 12.52 -0.74
CA THR A 15 21.92 12.60 -1.89
C THR A 15 23.00 11.52 -1.83
N LYS A 16 23.59 11.15 -2.96
CA LYS A 16 24.67 10.14 -3.04
C LYS A 16 25.97 10.59 -2.34
N GLU A 17 26.20 11.88 -2.24
CA GLU A 17 27.36 12.45 -1.57
C GLU A 17 27.02 12.76 -0.11
N HIS A 18 27.66 12.06 0.81
CA HIS A 18 27.41 12.15 2.24
C HIS A 18 28.66 12.66 2.96
N ASP A 19 28.65 13.88 3.45
CA ASP A 19 29.70 14.43 4.27
C ASP A 19 29.20 14.74 5.69
N GLY A 20 30.04 14.44 6.68
CA GLY A 20 29.92 14.91 8.07
C GLY A 20 28.58 14.54 8.75
N SER A 21 27.79 15.55 9.06
CA SER A 21 26.51 15.39 9.81
C SER A 21 25.45 14.50 9.15
N LEU A 22 25.48 14.35 7.82
CA LEU A 22 24.59 13.43 7.12
C LEU A 22 24.89 11.97 7.46
N GLY A 23 26.17 11.61 7.63
CA GLY A 23 26.58 10.27 8.03
C GLY A 23 25.99 9.86 9.39
N GLU A 24 25.98 10.78 10.36
CA GLU A 24 25.37 10.54 11.68
C GLU A 24 23.86 10.32 11.60
N ILE A 25 23.17 11.10 10.79
CA ILE A 25 21.71 10.96 10.59
C ILE A 25 21.38 9.64 9.89
N ILE A 26 22.18 9.22 8.91
CA ILE A 26 22.04 7.94 8.23
C ILE A 26 22.30 6.78 9.19
N GLY A 27 23.30 6.91 10.10
CA GLY A 27 23.55 5.95 11.16
C GLY A 27 22.33 5.75 12.06
N LEU A 28 21.80 6.83 12.62
CA LEU A 28 20.59 6.82 13.44
C LEU A 28 19.38 6.22 12.70
N ALA A 29 19.23 6.54 11.42
CA ALA A 29 18.13 6.00 10.62
C ALA A 29 18.26 4.49 10.38
N ARG A 30 19.48 3.96 10.26
CA ARG A 30 19.74 2.52 10.15
C ARG A 30 19.47 1.79 11.46
N ASP A 31 19.87 2.37 12.58
CA ASP A 31 19.62 1.81 13.91
C ASP A 31 18.12 1.66 14.19
N GLU A 32 17.30 2.61 13.70
CA GLU A 32 15.85 2.59 13.76
C GLU A 32 15.17 1.80 12.61
N ASN A 33 15.96 1.08 11.79
CA ASN A 33 15.46 0.32 10.63
C ASN A 33 14.61 1.13 9.64
N LEU A 34 14.86 2.44 9.51
CA LEU A 34 14.15 3.30 8.56
C LEU A 34 14.57 3.00 7.13
N VAL A 35 13.64 3.18 6.20
CA VAL A 35 13.91 3.04 4.77
C VAL A 35 14.72 4.24 4.29
N ILE A 36 15.96 4.01 3.84
CA ILE A 36 16.82 5.04 3.25
C ILE A 36 16.90 4.80 1.75
N ARG A 37 16.69 5.86 0.96
CA ARG A 37 16.79 5.84 -0.50
C ARG A 37 17.72 6.94 -0.96
N GLU A 38 18.76 6.58 -1.71
CA GLU A 38 19.63 7.54 -2.38
C GLU A 38 18.94 8.08 -3.63
N VAL A 39 18.98 9.40 -3.80
CA VAL A 39 18.40 10.11 -4.94
C VAL A 39 19.33 11.22 -5.44
N ASP A 40 19.10 11.68 -6.64
CA ASP A 40 19.82 12.85 -7.16
C ASP A 40 19.32 14.13 -6.48
N ARG A 41 20.20 15.11 -6.34
CA ARG A 41 19.89 16.40 -5.67
C ARG A 41 18.70 17.10 -6.30
N SER A 42 18.55 17.02 -7.62
CA SER A 42 17.40 17.59 -8.35
C SER A 42 16.06 17.01 -7.87
N LYS A 43 16.04 15.75 -7.42
CA LYS A 43 14.81 15.15 -6.87
C LYS A 43 14.46 15.72 -5.50
N LEU A 44 15.45 16.01 -4.66
CA LEU A 44 15.23 16.71 -3.39
C LEU A 44 14.78 18.15 -3.62
N ASP A 45 15.38 18.85 -4.59
CA ASP A 45 14.98 20.20 -4.98
C ASP A 45 13.51 20.23 -5.43
N GLU A 46 13.07 19.26 -6.27
CA GLU A 46 11.67 19.11 -6.71
C GLU A 46 10.71 18.95 -5.53
N ILE A 47 11.04 18.04 -4.60
CA ILE A 47 10.21 17.77 -3.40
C ILE A 47 10.13 19.01 -2.50
N CYS A 48 11.23 19.77 -2.40
CA CYS A 48 11.31 20.94 -1.52
C CYS A 48 10.82 22.24 -2.20
N MET A 49 10.46 22.22 -3.48
CA MET A 49 9.92 23.41 -4.18
C MET A 49 8.72 24.05 -3.48
N PRO A 50 7.73 23.30 -2.98
CA PRO A 50 6.58 23.89 -2.27
C PRO A 50 6.93 24.60 -0.95
N PHE A 51 8.10 24.31 -0.39
CA PHE A 51 8.59 24.83 0.90
C PHE A 51 9.63 25.95 0.72
N GLY A 52 9.88 26.34 -0.53
CA GLY A 52 10.87 27.36 -0.88
C GLY A 52 10.26 28.77 -1.08
N HIS A 53 11.14 29.71 -1.37
CA HIS A 53 10.77 31.10 -1.68
C HIS A 53 11.45 31.57 -2.97
N ASN A 54 10.80 32.51 -3.68
CA ASN A 54 11.36 33.14 -4.89
C ASN A 54 11.78 32.16 -5.99
N GLY A 55 10.99 31.06 -6.20
CA GLY A 55 11.27 30.06 -7.23
C GLY A 55 12.49 29.16 -6.92
N LYS A 56 12.99 29.17 -5.70
CA LYS A 56 14.03 28.25 -5.24
C LYS A 56 13.44 27.22 -4.28
N PRO A 57 13.94 25.97 -4.27
CA PRO A 57 13.49 24.96 -3.32
C PRO A 57 13.85 25.34 -1.88
N GLY A 58 13.11 24.79 -0.93
CA GLY A 58 13.48 24.85 0.49
C GLY A 58 14.85 24.24 0.71
N ASN A 59 15.60 24.76 1.69
CA ASN A 59 16.96 24.27 1.99
C ASN A 59 16.92 22.88 2.63
N HIS A 60 17.03 21.83 1.85
CA HIS A 60 16.99 20.43 2.31
C HIS A 60 18.33 19.87 2.81
N GLN A 61 19.45 20.59 2.60
CA GLN A 61 20.79 20.19 3.06
C GLN A 61 21.19 18.74 2.68
N GLY A 62 20.69 18.22 1.56
CA GLY A 62 20.99 16.88 1.08
C GLY A 62 20.15 15.74 1.67
N ILE A 63 19.13 16.06 2.50
CA ILE A 63 18.26 15.07 3.14
C ILE A 63 16.81 15.57 3.23
N VAL A 64 15.86 14.64 3.04
CA VAL A 64 14.41 14.87 3.25
C VAL A 64 13.85 13.64 3.96
N ALA A 65 13.10 13.87 5.05
CA ALA A 65 12.30 12.83 5.69
C ALA A 65 10.85 12.95 5.24
N GLU A 66 10.30 11.87 4.70
CA GLU A 66 8.88 11.77 4.40
C GLU A 66 8.16 11.19 5.62
N ILE A 67 7.19 11.92 6.12
CA ILE A 67 6.34 11.49 7.22
C ILE A 67 4.99 11.01 6.67
N PRO A 68 4.36 9.99 7.28
CA PRO A 68 3.06 9.52 6.84
C PRO A 68 1.99 10.61 6.98
N GLY A 69 1.04 10.60 6.06
CA GLY A 69 -0.13 11.47 6.11
C GLY A 69 -1.22 10.95 7.08
N VAL A 70 -1.06 9.72 7.56
CA VAL A 70 -1.95 9.04 8.49
C VAL A 70 -1.14 8.15 9.44
N GLU A 71 -1.71 7.78 10.58
CA GLU A 71 -1.13 6.73 11.42
C GLU A 71 -1.35 5.36 10.79
N TYR A 72 -0.28 4.54 10.76
CA TYR A 72 -0.39 3.16 10.31
C TYR A 72 -0.94 2.28 11.44
N ALA A 73 -1.84 1.39 11.05
CA ALA A 73 -2.35 0.33 11.91
C ALA A 73 -1.42 -0.90 11.87
N GLU A 74 -1.56 -1.78 12.84
CA GLU A 74 -1.03 -3.14 12.76
C GLU A 74 -2.02 -4.05 12.02
N LEU A 75 -1.56 -5.21 11.56
CA LEU A 75 -2.41 -6.17 10.83
C LEU A 75 -3.56 -6.68 11.72
N GLU A 76 -3.28 -6.87 12.98
CA GLU A 76 -4.21 -7.29 14.02
C GLU A 76 -5.35 -6.29 14.22
N ASP A 77 -5.07 -4.98 14.15
CA ASP A 77 -6.09 -3.94 14.28
C ASP A 77 -7.17 -4.02 13.17
N ILE A 78 -6.76 -4.47 11.98
CA ILE A 78 -7.70 -4.69 10.85
C ILE A 78 -8.64 -5.85 11.17
N LEU A 79 -8.10 -6.93 11.72
CA LEU A 79 -8.87 -8.13 12.07
C LEU A 79 -9.80 -7.87 13.26
N ASP A 80 -9.31 -7.17 14.27
CA ASP A 80 -10.09 -6.79 15.45
C ASP A 80 -11.24 -5.85 15.08
N TYR A 81 -11.02 -4.97 14.11
CA TYR A 81 -12.09 -4.11 13.60
C TYR A 81 -13.23 -4.91 12.97
N ALA A 82 -12.91 -5.95 12.21
CA ALA A 82 -13.93 -6.84 11.64
C ALA A 82 -14.67 -7.61 12.75
N ARG A 83 -13.92 -8.12 13.77
CA ARG A 83 -14.49 -8.86 14.91
C ARG A 83 -15.45 -8.01 15.72
N VAL A 84 -15.07 -6.76 16.05
CA VAL A 84 -15.94 -5.84 16.82
C VAL A 84 -17.24 -5.52 16.09
N ARG A 85 -17.24 -5.56 14.76
CA ARG A 85 -18.41 -5.32 13.91
C ARG A 85 -19.22 -6.58 13.63
N ASP A 86 -18.78 -7.74 14.11
CA ASP A 86 -19.34 -9.06 13.79
C ASP A 86 -19.44 -9.31 12.27
N GLU A 87 -18.42 -8.82 11.54
CA GLU A 87 -18.34 -8.92 10.08
C GLU A 87 -17.26 -9.92 9.65
N LYS A 88 -17.45 -10.57 8.51
CA LYS A 88 -16.40 -11.39 7.91
C LYS A 88 -15.28 -10.49 7.40
N PRO A 89 -14.01 -10.69 7.82
CA PRO A 89 -12.91 -9.82 7.41
C PRO A 89 -12.81 -9.69 5.89
N PHE A 90 -12.56 -8.47 5.42
CA PHE A 90 -12.23 -8.17 4.03
C PHE A 90 -11.02 -7.25 4.02
N VAL A 91 -9.91 -7.72 3.45
CA VAL A 91 -8.61 -7.03 3.45
C VAL A 91 -8.09 -6.93 2.01
N ILE A 92 -7.49 -5.81 1.66
CA ILE A 92 -6.79 -5.66 0.38
C ILE A 92 -5.30 -5.56 0.64
N LEU A 93 -4.51 -6.44 0.00
CA LEU A 93 -3.05 -6.45 0.08
C LEU A 93 -2.45 -5.94 -1.22
N LEU A 94 -1.41 -5.10 -1.13
CA LEU A 94 -0.77 -4.49 -2.28
C LEU A 94 0.66 -5.00 -2.45
N ASP A 95 0.94 -5.66 -3.56
CA ASP A 95 2.26 -6.19 -3.90
C ASP A 95 2.94 -5.31 -4.96
N GLY A 96 3.73 -4.35 -4.51
CA GLY A 96 4.52 -3.51 -5.40
C GLY A 96 3.77 -2.33 -6.03
N VAL A 97 2.73 -1.82 -5.41
CA VAL A 97 2.01 -0.60 -5.86
C VAL A 97 2.80 0.63 -5.42
N GLU A 98 3.62 1.18 -6.31
CA GLU A 98 4.53 2.29 -6.02
C GLU A 98 3.98 3.67 -6.43
N ASP A 99 2.95 3.73 -7.25
CA ASP A 99 2.32 4.99 -7.64
C ASP A 99 1.34 5.48 -6.56
N PRO A 100 1.54 6.71 -6.01
CA PRO A 100 0.66 7.26 -4.99
C PRO A 100 -0.77 7.52 -5.48
N HIS A 101 -0.99 7.74 -6.78
CA HIS A 101 -2.33 7.90 -7.34
C HIS A 101 -3.09 6.58 -7.35
N ASN A 102 -2.43 5.49 -7.73
CA ASN A 102 -3.02 4.14 -7.64
C ASN A 102 -3.31 3.77 -6.20
N LEU A 103 -2.35 3.98 -5.28
CA LEU A 103 -2.57 3.70 -3.87
C LEU A 103 -3.78 4.47 -3.32
N GLY A 104 -3.88 5.78 -3.57
CA GLY A 104 -5.01 6.59 -3.12
C GLY A 104 -6.35 6.12 -3.71
N SER A 105 -6.38 5.77 -5.00
CA SER A 105 -7.58 5.27 -5.67
C SER A 105 -8.00 3.89 -5.13
N ILE A 106 -7.04 3.00 -4.83
CA ILE A 106 -7.31 1.69 -4.22
C ILE A 106 -7.88 1.87 -2.81
N ILE A 107 -7.27 2.71 -1.99
CA ILE A 107 -7.76 2.99 -0.62
C ILE A 107 -9.20 3.52 -0.66
N ARG A 108 -9.51 4.43 -1.58
CA ARG A 108 -10.87 4.94 -1.76
C ARG A 108 -11.85 3.83 -2.16
N SER A 109 -11.47 3.00 -3.12
CA SER A 109 -12.31 1.87 -3.56
C SER A 109 -12.51 0.85 -2.45
N ALA A 110 -11.46 0.56 -1.67
CA ALA A 110 -11.51 -0.33 -0.52
C ALA A 110 -12.47 0.17 0.56
N GLU A 111 -12.40 1.46 0.90
CA GLU A 111 -13.31 2.09 1.86
C GLU A 111 -14.76 2.01 1.37
N CYS A 112 -15.03 2.43 0.13
CA CYS A 112 -16.36 2.38 -0.47
C CYS A 112 -16.91 0.95 -0.57
N ALA A 113 -16.04 -0.06 -0.73
CA ALA A 113 -16.42 -1.48 -0.75
C ALA A 113 -16.56 -2.09 0.65
N GLY A 114 -16.35 -1.32 1.72
CA GLY A 114 -16.44 -1.81 3.10
C GLY A 114 -15.30 -2.77 3.48
N ALA A 115 -14.12 -2.64 2.87
CA ALA A 115 -12.94 -3.36 3.33
C ALA A 115 -12.53 -2.90 4.73
N HIS A 116 -12.07 -3.82 5.56
CA HIS A 116 -11.67 -3.53 6.93
C HIS A 116 -10.27 -2.93 7.02
N GLY A 117 -9.45 -3.11 5.98
CA GLY A 117 -8.14 -2.50 5.89
C GLY A 117 -7.41 -2.76 4.58
N VAL A 118 -6.35 -1.98 4.40
CA VAL A 118 -5.40 -2.12 3.28
C VAL A 118 -4.03 -2.42 3.85
N VAL A 119 -3.32 -3.39 3.28
CA VAL A 119 -1.97 -3.77 3.70
C VAL A 119 -0.98 -3.37 2.61
N ILE A 120 0.01 -2.57 2.97
CA ILE A 120 1.11 -2.17 2.10
C ILE A 120 2.45 -2.67 2.65
N THR A 121 3.48 -2.72 1.82
CA THR A 121 4.83 -3.09 2.27
C THR A 121 5.68 -1.87 2.62
N LYS A 122 6.66 -2.02 3.54
CA LYS A 122 7.63 -0.96 3.88
C LYS A 122 8.54 -0.59 2.70
N ARG A 123 8.76 -1.52 1.77
CA ARG A 123 9.59 -1.33 0.56
C ARG A 123 8.77 -1.69 -0.66
N ARG A 124 9.09 -1.09 -1.80
CA ARG A 124 8.37 -1.29 -3.07
C ARG A 124 6.88 -1.00 -2.95
N SER A 125 6.52 0.05 -2.22
CA SER A 125 5.17 0.57 -2.10
C SER A 125 5.22 2.08 -1.94
N ALA A 126 4.20 2.78 -2.41
CA ALA A 126 4.01 4.18 -2.11
C ALA A 126 3.70 4.35 -0.62
N PRO A 127 4.33 5.29 0.08
CA PRO A 127 3.91 5.67 1.43
C PRO A 127 2.61 6.50 1.37
N VAL A 128 1.85 6.47 2.46
CA VAL A 128 0.61 7.26 2.56
C VAL A 128 0.94 8.72 2.87
N THR A 129 1.29 9.46 1.83
CA THR A 129 1.61 10.89 1.88
C THR A 129 0.36 11.75 1.73
N ALA A 130 0.50 13.08 1.89
CA ALA A 130 -0.57 14.04 1.61
C ALA A 130 -1.17 13.89 0.19
N THR A 131 -0.37 13.47 -0.79
CA THR A 131 -0.85 13.16 -2.15
C THR A 131 -1.82 11.98 -2.13
N VAL A 132 -1.51 10.91 -1.40
CA VAL A 132 -2.39 9.73 -1.25
C VAL A 132 -3.67 10.11 -0.52
N VAL A 133 -3.58 10.86 0.57
CA VAL A 133 -4.76 11.38 1.30
C VAL A 133 -5.66 12.18 0.37
N LYS A 134 -5.10 13.10 -0.41
CA LYS A 134 -5.84 13.89 -1.40
C LYS A 134 -6.46 13.02 -2.50
N THR A 135 -5.71 12.10 -3.07
CA THR A 135 -6.19 11.22 -4.16
C THR A 135 -7.26 10.25 -3.67
N SER A 136 -7.16 9.79 -2.42
CA SER A 136 -8.20 8.97 -1.80
C SER A 136 -9.47 9.75 -1.42
N ALA A 137 -9.51 11.07 -1.66
CA ALA A 137 -10.60 11.95 -1.22
C ALA A 137 -10.89 11.85 0.29
N GLY A 138 -9.84 11.69 1.09
CA GLY A 138 -9.92 11.55 2.56
C GLY A 138 -10.17 10.13 3.07
N ALA A 139 -10.44 9.15 2.20
CA ALA A 139 -10.68 7.76 2.62
C ALA A 139 -9.51 7.18 3.44
N ALA A 140 -8.28 7.63 3.18
CA ALA A 140 -7.10 7.20 3.94
C ALA A 140 -7.14 7.56 5.44
N GLU A 141 -7.93 8.58 5.82
CA GLU A 141 -8.10 8.98 7.24
C GLU A 141 -9.08 8.06 7.99
N HIS A 142 -9.90 7.31 7.27
CA HIS A 142 -10.90 6.40 7.81
C HIS A 142 -10.49 4.94 7.71
N MET A 143 -9.67 4.61 6.71
CA MET A 143 -9.20 3.25 6.42
C MET A 143 -8.04 2.85 7.34
N ARG A 144 -8.10 1.65 7.92
CA ARG A 144 -6.94 1.05 8.59
C ARG A 144 -5.93 0.61 7.54
N ILE A 145 -4.75 1.23 7.58
CA ILE A 145 -3.68 0.91 6.63
C ILE A 145 -2.52 0.31 7.41
N ALA A 146 -2.32 -0.99 7.25
CA ALA A 146 -1.19 -1.68 7.89
C ALA A 146 0.05 -1.66 6.99
N ARG A 147 1.22 -1.46 7.60
CA ARG A 147 2.49 -1.37 6.89
C ARG A 147 3.45 -2.48 7.32
N VAL A 148 3.52 -3.54 6.52
CA VAL A 148 4.27 -4.75 6.85
C VAL A 148 5.65 -4.79 6.20
N VAL A 149 6.59 -5.52 6.82
CA VAL A 149 7.92 -5.76 6.23
C VAL A 149 7.84 -6.80 5.11
N ASN A 150 7.01 -7.83 5.28
CA ASN A 150 6.91 -8.96 4.39
C ASN A 150 5.44 -9.33 4.14
N LEU A 151 5.01 -9.21 2.87
CA LEU A 151 3.63 -9.49 2.48
C LEU A 151 3.29 -10.97 2.57
N VAL A 152 4.26 -11.87 2.33
CA VAL A 152 4.06 -13.32 2.46
C VAL A 152 3.74 -13.69 3.91
N SER A 153 4.46 -13.12 4.87
CA SER A 153 4.17 -13.34 6.30
C SER A 153 2.79 -12.80 6.69
N ALA A 154 2.38 -11.65 6.16
CA ALA A 154 1.03 -11.11 6.38
C ALA A 154 -0.04 -12.05 5.80
N ILE A 155 0.15 -12.59 4.60
CA ILE A 155 -0.73 -13.59 3.98
C ILE A 155 -0.84 -14.82 4.89
N GLU A 156 0.28 -15.35 5.39
CA GLU A 156 0.27 -16.52 6.28
C GLU A 156 -0.47 -16.25 7.59
N THR A 157 -0.36 -15.04 8.13
CA THR A 157 -1.14 -14.62 9.31
C THR A 157 -2.63 -14.58 9.00
N LEU A 158 -3.03 -13.95 7.90
CA LEU A 158 -4.44 -13.88 7.49
C LEU A 158 -5.06 -15.26 7.24
N LYS A 159 -4.29 -16.20 6.65
CA LYS A 159 -4.72 -17.60 6.48
C LYS A 159 -4.97 -18.30 7.81
N LYS A 160 -4.12 -18.11 8.81
CA LYS A 160 -4.32 -18.68 10.17
C LYS A 160 -5.59 -18.14 10.83
N GLU A 161 -5.99 -16.91 10.49
CA GLU A 161 -7.24 -16.27 10.93
C GLU A 161 -8.46 -16.67 10.08
N GLY A 162 -8.28 -17.62 9.15
CA GLY A 162 -9.35 -18.23 8.37
C GLY A 162 -9.77 -17.42 7.13
N LEU A 163 -8.95 -16.48 6.65
CA LEU A 163 -9.22 -15.78 5.41
C LEU A 163 -8.73 -16.59 4.20
N TRP A 164 -9.54 -16.60 3.15
CA TRP A 164 -9.14 -17.03 1.81
C TRP A 164 -8.37 -15.91 1.12
N ILE A 165 -7.29 -16.27 0.44
CA ILE A 165 -6.41 -15.32 -0.25
C ILE A 165 -6.54 -15.50 -1.75
N ALA A 166 -7.10 -14.50 -2.45
CA ALA A 166 -7.12 -14.48 -3.90
C ALA A 166 -6.15 -13.45 -4.48
N GLY A 167 -5.34 -13.88 -5.42
CA GLY A 167 -4.49 -12.98 -6.19
C GLY A 167 -5.19 -12.50 -7.47
N ALA A 168 -5.17 -11.20 -7.73
CA ALA A 168 -5.60 -10.66 -9.02
C ALA A 168 -4.56 -10.98 -10.09
N ASP A 169 -4.91 -11.81 -11.06
CA ASP A 169 -4.01 -12.27 -12.12
C ASP A 169 -4.80 -12.61 -13.38
N MET A 170 -4.36 -12.15 -14.53
CA MET A 170 -5.06 -12.37 -15.82
C MET A 170 -5.16 -13.84 -16.21
N ALA A 171 -4.25 -14.68 -15.74
CA ALA A 171 -4.28 -16.13 -15.96
C ALA A 171 -5.12 -16.88 -14.91
N GLY A 172 -5.80 -16.18 -14.01
CA GLY A 172 -6.66 -16.75 -13.00
C GLY A 172 -8.02 -17.19 -13.54
N ASN A 173 -8.80 -17.85 -12.69
CA ASN A 173 -10.20 -18.16 -13.00
C ASN A 173 -11.03 -16.89 -13.05
N SER A 174 -12.11 -16.91 -13.84
CA SER A 174 -13.03 -15.79 -13.90
C SER A 174 -13.55 -15.40 -12.51
N MET A 175 -13.55 -14.10 -12.19
CA MET A 175 -14.08 -13.60 -10.92
C MET A 175 -15.55 -13.98 -10.68
N TYR A 176 -16.30 -14.26 -11.74
CA TYR A 176 -17.71 -14.69 -11.65
C TYR A 176 -17.88 -16.14 -11.20
N GLU A 177 -16.80 -16.95 -11.29
CA GLU A 177 -16.79 -18.37 -10.90
C GLU A 177 -16.14 -18.60 -9.53
N ALA A 178 -15.37 -17.62 -9.03
CA ALA A 178 -14.70 -17.70 -7.75
C ALA A 178 -15.69 -17.45 -6.58
N ASP A 179 -15.61 -18.25 -5.51
CA ASP A 179 -16.37 -18.00 -4.28
C ASP A 179 -15.60 -17.03 -3.37
N MET A 180 -16.16 -15.84 -3.16
CA MET A 180 -15.56 -14.76 -2.38
C MET A 180 -16.44 -14.33 -1.18
N LYS A 181 -17.33 -15.17 -0.68
CA LYS A 181 -18.34 -14.83 0.36
C LYS A 181 -17.80 -14.83 1.78
N GLY A 182 -16.74 -15.58 2.07
CA GLY A 182 -16.18 -15.77 3.41
C GLY A 182 -15.32 -14.60 3.91
N GLY A 183 -14.51 -14.86 4.93
CA GLY A 183 -13.36 -14.03 5.28
C GLY A 183 -12.37 -14.03 4.11
N PHE A 184 -11.98 -12.85 3.62
CA PHE A 184 -11.33 -12.75 2.31
C PHE A 184 -10.24 -11.70 2.26
N ALA A 185 -9.13 -12.03 1.62
CA ALA A 185 -8.08 -11.09 1.32
C ALA A 185 -7.79 -11.09 -0.19
N LEU A 186 -7.88 -9.92 -0.81
CA LEU A 186 -7.60 -9.67 -2.22
C LEU A 186 -6.19 -9.11 -2.37
N VAL A 187 -5.35 -9.77 -3.15
CA VAL A 187 -3.99 -9.30 -3.44
C VAL A 187 -3.94 -8.66 -4.82
N ILE A 188 -3.54 -7.40 -4.87
CA ILE A 188 -3.36 -6.62 -6.11
C ILE A 188 -1.86 -6.45 -6.36
N GLY A 189 -1.42 -6.81 -7.55
CA GLY A 189 -0.03 -6.67 -7.99
C GLY A 189 0.28 -5.29 -8.55
N SER A 190 1.56 -5.08 -8.87
CA SER A 190 2.04 -3.86 -9.51
C SER A 190 1.62 -3.77 -10.98
N GLU A 191 1.59 -2.54 -11.51
CA GLU A 191 1.42 -2.32 -12.95
C GLU A 191 2.61 -2.92 -13.72
N GLY A 192 2.31 -3.67 -14.75
CA GLY A 192 3.30 -4.29 -15.63
C GLY A 192 3.84 -5.65 -15.17
N SER A 193 4.23 -5.83 -13.91
CA SER A 193 4.75 -7.12 -13.43
C SER A 193 3.73 -8.00 -12.68
N GLY A 194 2.57 -7.44 -12.33
CA GLY A 194 1.54 -8.16 -11.59
C GLY A 194 2.00 -8.59 -10.19
N LEU A 195 1.56 -9.75 -9.76
CA LEU A 195 1.95 -10.35 -8.48
C LEU A 195 3.37 -10.91 -8.54
N SER A 196 4.15 -10.69 -7.50
CA SER A 196 5.44 -11.36 -7.36
C SER A 196 5.25 -12.86 -7.20
N LYS A 197 6.23 -13.65 -7.68
CA LYS A 197 6.15 -15.12 -7.72
C LYS A 197 5.79 -15.72 -6.35
N LEU A 198 6.49 -15.31 -5.29
CA LEU A 198 6.25 -15.84 -3.94
C LEU A 198 4.87 -15.47 -3.40
N VAL A 199 4.38 -14.27 -3.67
CA VAL A 199 3.04 -13.83 -3.27
C VAL A 199 1.99 -14.65 -4.01
N LYS A 200 2.14 -14.83 -5.32
CA LYS A 200 1.24 -15.65 -6.13
C LYS A 200 1.17 -17.10 -5.64
N GLU A 201 2.32 -17.71 -5.31
CA GLU A 201 2.40 -19.08 -4.76
C GLU A 201 1.71 -19.22 -3.39
N LYS A 202 1.58 -18.13 -2.63
CA LYS A 202 0.92 -18.12 -1.32
C LYS A 202 -0.57 -17.81 -1.39
N CYS A 203 -1.08 -17.34 -2.51
CA CYS A 203 -2.52 -17.22 -2.71
C CYS A 203 -3.17 -18.64 -2.74
N ASP A 204 -4.41 -18.74 -2.29
CA ASP A 204 -5.17 -20.00 -2.39
C ASP A 204 -5.63 -20.25 -3.82
N PHE A 205 -5.92 -19.16 -4.52
CA PHE A 205 -6.23 -19.17 -5.95
C PHE A 205 -5.93 -17.80 -6.57
N THR A 206 -5.99 -17.73 -7.90
CA THR A 206 -5.94 -16.47 -8.64
C THR A 206 -7.26 -16.25 -9.37
N THR A 207 -7.66 -14.97 -9.46
CA THR A 207 -8.89 -14.57 -10.12
C THR A 207 -8.64 -13.49 -11.16
N ALA A 208 -9.35 -13.57 -12.27
CA ALA A 208 -9.24 -12.66 -13.40
C ALA A 208 -10.55 -11.90 -13.64
N ILE A 209 -10.40 -10.66 -14.06
CA ILE A 209 -11.51 -9.89 -14.66
C ILE A 209 -11.56 -10.28 -16.14
N PRO A 210 -12.68 -10.84 -16.65
CA PRO A 210 -12.78 -11.19 -18.07
C PRO A 210 -12.64 -9.96 -18.97
N MET A 211 -11.70 -10.00 -19.91
CA MET A 211 -11.48 -8.95 -20.90
C MET A 211 -12.07 -9.39 -22.24
N ASN A 212 -12.77 -8.48 -22.91
CA ASN A 212 -13.39 -8.73 -24.21
C ASN A 212 -12.81 -7.84 -25.33
N GLY A 213 -11.81 -7.00 -25.00
CA GLY A 213 -11.13 -6.11 -25.96
C GLY A 213 -9.74 -6.60 -26.31
N ASP A 214 -9.04 -5.81 -27.14
CA ASP A 214 -7.66 -6.09 -27.57
C ASP A 214 -6.62 -5.79 -26.46
N ILE A 215 -7.00 -5.05 -25.45
CA ILE A 215 -6.16 -4.75 -24.29
C ILE A 215 -6.44 -5.78 -23.20
N ASP A 216 -5.41 -6.42 -22.71
CA ASP A 216 -5.47 -7.59 -21.84
C ASP A 216 -5.48 -7.25 -20.33
N SER A 217 -5.24 -5.99 -19.96
CA SER A 217 -5.15 -5.58 -18.55
C SER A 217 -5.79 -4.23 -18.27
N LEU A 218 -6.24 -4.04 -17.03
CA LEU A 218 -6.69 -2.78 -16.47
C LEU A 218 -5.59 -2.15 -15.63
N ASN A 219 -5.66 -0.83 -15.45
CA ASN A 219 -4.91 -0.16 -14.39
C ASN A 219 -5.16 -0.85 -13.04
N ALA A 220 -4.13 -0.94 -12.18
CA ALA A 220 -4.19 -1.68 -10.93
C ALA A 220 -5.31 -1.19 -9.98
N SER A 221 -5.55 0.13 -9.93
CA SER A 221 -6.60 0.68 -9.08
C SER A 221 -8.00 0.40 -9.61
N VAL A 222 -8.16 0.35 -10.92
CA VAL A 222 -9.43 -0.03 -11.56
C VAL A 222 -9.72 -1.51 -11.32
N ALA A 223 -8.73 -2.39 -11.52
CA ALA A 223 -8.86 -3.82 -11.25
C ALA A 223 -9.21 -4.08 -9.77
N ALA A 224 -8.55 -3.39 -8.85
CA ALA A 224 -8.85 -3.47 -7.43
C ALA A 224 -10.31 -3.08 -7.12
N GLY A 225 -10.80 -2.00 -7.71
CA GLY A 225 -12.18 -1.56 -7.55
C GLY A 225 -13.18 -2.58 -8.08
N VAL A 226 -12.99 -3.08 -9.30
CA VAL A 226 -13.88 -4.08 -9.92
C VAL A 226 -13.96 -5.36 -9.07
N LEU A 227 -12.81 -5.91 -8.65
CA LEU A 227 -12.76 -7.12 -7.83
C LEU A 227 -13.32 -6.89 -6.42
N ALA A 228 -13.04 -5.72 -5.81
CA ALA A 228 -13.59 -5.39 -4.50
C ALA A 228 -15.13 -5.34 -4.53
N PHE A 229 -15.72 -4.73 -5.54
CA PHE A 229 -17.19 -4.67 -5.67
C PHE A 229 -17.81 -6.00 -6.10
N GLU A 230 -17.08 -6.88 -6.78
CA GLU A 230 -17.54 -8.26 -7.00
C GLU A 230 -17.62 -9.03 -5.67
N ILE A 231 -16.64 -8.86 -4.77
CA ILE A 231 -16.70 -9.43 -3.41
C ILE A 231 -17.94 -8.91 -2.67
N VAL A 232 -18.21 -7.60 -2.73
CA VAL A 232 -19.40 -7.00 -2.12
C VAL A 232 -20.67 -7.61 -2.71
N ARG A 233 -20.77 -7.69 -4.04
CA ARG A 233 -21.94 -8.27 -4.73
C ARG A 233 -22.21 -9.70 -4.25
N GLN A 234 -21.17 -10.53 -4.14
CA GLN A 234 -21.32 -11.92 -3.70
C GLN A 234 -21.74 -12.02 -2.21
N ARG A 235 -21.23 -11.14 -1.36
CA ARG A 235 -21.59 -11.09 0.06
C ARG A 235 -23.03 -10.59 0.29
N MET A 236 -23.55 -9.74 -0.60
CA MET A 236 -24.94 -9.26 -0.55
C MET A 236 -25.93 -10.26 -1.15
N ALA A 237 -25.49 -11.15 -2.04
CA ALA A 237 -26.35 -12.20 -2.61
C ALA A 237 -26.67 -13.25 -1.53
N LYS A 238 -27.96 -13.37 -1.18
CA LYS A 238 -28.49 -14.35 -0.23
C LYS A 238 -28.47 -15.76 -0.84
#